data_619584f0cd44eeb691dacbaabfed5f15
#
_entry.id   619584f0cd44eeb691dacbaabfed5f15
#
_cell.length_a   1.000
_cell.length_b   1.000
_cell.length_c   1.000
_cell.angle_alpha   90.00
_cell.angle_beta   90.00
_cell.angle_gamma   90.00
#
_symmetry.space_group_name_H-M   'P 1'
#
loop_
_entity.id
_entity.type
_entity.pdbx_description
1 polymer ?
#
loop_
_entity_poly.entity_id
_entity_poly.type
_entity_poly.pdbx_seq_one_letter_code
_entity_poly.pdbx_strand_id
1 'polypeptide(L)'
;MCGRFTLRKSIDVKELTGISIKENYNVAPSQDILTITDKPKFMKWSYSPSWAKEPMNLINARSETVRQKPSFKESKPCLIVADGWYEWKRDGEVKQPYYFHMNNDVFYFAGIHNDSGCAILTMEANEKLAPIHNRQPIMLKHNEARDYLNGKDRFTSSLSRRVEFYPVDRMMNSPNVNNEKNIEECKI
;
A
#
# COMPACT_ATOMS: atom_id res chain seq x y z
N MET A 1 -8.66 -3.22 -4.41
CA MET A 1 -7.58 -2.20 -4.45
C MET A 1 -7.19 -1.89 -3.02
N CYS A 2 -5.87 -1.88 -2.74
CA CYS A 2 -5.34 -1.66 -1.40
C CYS A 2 -5.92 -0.36 -0.78
N GLY A 3 -6.77 -0.48 0.20
CA GLY A 3 -7.43 0.62 0.91
C GLY A 3 -7.07 0.70 2.39
N ARG A 4 -6.31 -0.25 2.90
CA ARG A 4 -5.77 -0.32 4.25
C ARG A 4 -4.46 -1.09 4.25
N PHE A 5 -3.52 -0.69 5.09
CA PHE A 5 -2.27 -1.42 5.28
C PHE A 5 -1.76 -1.31 6.72
N THR A 6 -0.70 -2.01 7.03
CA THR A 6 -0.05 -1.99 8.35
C THR A 6 1.37 -1.49 8.26
N LEU A 7 1.81 -0.80 9.30
CA LEU A 7 3.21 -0.46 9.55
C LEU A 7 3.48 -0.55 11.04
N ARG A 8 3.94 -1.71 11.51
CA ARG A 8 4.04 -2.08 12.94
C ARG A 8 5.48 -2.27 13.40
N LYS A 9 6.36 -2.69 12.49
CA LYS A 9 7.74 -3.04 12.75
C LYS A 9 8.62 -1.81 13.03
N SER A 10 8.39 -1.16 14.16
CA SER A 10 9.03 0.12 14.52
C SER A 10 10.55 0.06 14.56
N ILE A 11 11.14 -1.07 15.02
CA ILE A 11 12.60 -1.27 15.07
C ILE A 11 13.15 -1.39 13.65
N ASP A 12 12.59 -2.29 12.84
CA ASP A 12 13.04 -2.55 11.46
C ASP A 12 12.90 -1.29 10.60
N VAL A 13 11.81 -0.54 10.78
CA VAL A 13 11.58 0.74 10.07
C VAL A 13 12.61 1.77 10.48
N LYS A 14 12.96 1.88 11.76
CA LYS A 14 13.98 2.81 12.25
C LYS A 14 15.36 2.48 11.69
N GLU A 15 15.73 1.19 11.67
CA GLU A 15 16.99 0.73 11.07
C GLU A 15 17.04 1.02 9.56
N LEU A 16 15.93 0.78 8.86
CA LEU A 16 15.83 0.94 7.41
C LEU A 16 15.80 2.41 6.96
N THR A 17 15.15 3.29 7.72
CA THR A 17 14.85 4.66 7.30
C THR A 17 15.41 5.76 8.20
N GLY A 18 15.87 5.43 9.39
CA GLY A 18 16.25 6.40 10.43
C GLY A 18 15.04 7.06 11.13
N ILE A 19 13.80 6.75 10.70
CA ILE A 19 12.58 7.37 11.23
C ILE A 19 11.95 6.47 12.29
N SER A 20 11.64 7.05 13.46
CA SER A 20 10.84 6.37 14.48
C SER A 20 9.36 6.52 14.16
N ILE A 21 8.63 5.42 14.19
CA ILE A 21 7.18 5.39 13.96
C ILE A 21 6.43 4.88 15.20
N LYS A 22 5.16 5.23 15.30
CA LYS A 22 4.21 4.52 16.15
C LYS A 22 3.60 3.38 15.37
N GLU A 23 3.49 2.22 16.00
CA GLU A 23 2.86 1.05 15.38
C GLU A 23 1.42 1.37 14.95
N ASN A 24 1.11 0.99 13.69
CA ASN A 24 -0.22 1.17 13.14
C ASN A 24 -0.67 -0.11 12.43
N TYR A 25 -1.71 -0.71 12.98
CA TYR A 25 -2.33 -1.95 12.47
C TYR A 25 -3.44 -1.68 11.47
N ASN A 26 -3.79 -0.41 11.22
CA ASN A 26 -4.93 -0.06 10.37
C ASN A 26 -4.76 1.31 9.70
N VAL A 27 -3.66 1.49 8.98
CA VAL A 27 -3.39 2.72 8.22
C VAL A 27 -4.48 2.92 7.19
N ALA A 28 -5.18 4.05 7.27
CA ALA A 28 -6.30 4.40 6.42
C ALA A 28 -5.97 5.57 5.48
N PRO A 29 -6.70 5.73 4.37
CA PRO A 29 -6.59 6.91 3.51
C PRO A 29 -6.69 8.22 4.29
N SER A 30 -6.04 9.26 3.76
CA SER A 30 -5.92 10.60 4.34
C SER A 30 -5.03 10.72 5.58
N GLN A 31 -4.46 9.63 6.07
CA GLN A 31 -3.40 9.67 7.09
C GLN A 31 -2.05 10.01 6.47
N ASP A 32 -1.14 10.56 7.29
CA ASP A 32 0.25 10.75 6.91
C ASP A 32 0.98 9.42 7.05
N ILE A 33 1.61 8.97 5.97
CA ILE A 33 2.28 7.68 5.87
C ILE A 33 3.76 7.85 5.55
N LEU A 34 4.58 6.91 6.01
CA LEU A 34 6.02 6.94 5.77
C LEU A 34 6.31 6.59 4.31
N THR A 35 6.96 7.49 3.63
CA THR A 35 7.37 7.38 2.23
C THR A 35 8.87 7.64 2.07
N ILE A 36 9.44 7.18 0.96
CA ILE A 36 10.83 7.46 0.58
C ILE A 36 10.83 8.01 -0.84
N THR A 37 11.48 9.16 -1.02
CA THR A 37 11.80 9.76 -2.30
C THR A 37 13.33 9.83 -2.43
N ASP A 38 13.92 11.00 -2.35
CA ASP A 38 15.35 11.24 -2.10
C ASP A 38 15.75 10.91 -0.65
N LYS A 39 14.81 11.08 0.26
CA LYS A 39 14.92 10.77 1.70
C LYS A 39 13.58 10.33 2.28
N PRO A 40 13.59 9.63 3.44
CA PRO A 40 12.38 9.28 4.16
C PRO A 40 11.64 10.53 4.64
N LYS A 41 10.30 10.54 4.45
CA LYS A 41 9.40 11.60 4.92
C LYS A 41 7.97 11.11 5.04
N PHE A 42 7.15 11.82 5.81
CA PHE A 42 5.72 11.59 5.85
C PHE A 42 5.01 12.34 4.74
N MET A 43 4.06 11.69 4.08
CA MET A 43 3.15 12.30 3.10
C MET A 43 1.73 11.81 3.33
N LYS A 44 0.76 12.65 3.03
CA LYS A 44 -0.65 12.26 3.07
C LYS A 44 -0.94 11.18 2.03
N TRP A 45 -1.61 10.09 2.44
CA TRP A 45 -2.11 9.07 1.53
C TRP A 45 -3.42 9.54 0.88
N SER A 46 -3.28 10.47 -0.02
CA SER A 46 -4.37 11.13 -0.73
C SER A 46 -3.77 12.01 -1.81
N TYR A 47 -3.69 11.50 -3.02
CA TYR A 47 -3.15 12.23 -4.16
C TYR A 47 -4.26 13.03 -4.86
N SER A 48 -3.95 14.25 -5.27
CA SER A 48 -4.79 15.06 -6.15
C SER A 48 -3.92 15.72 -7.23
N PRO A 49 -4.35 15.73 -8.50
CA PRO A 49 -3.59 16.43 -9.54
C PRO A 49 -3.60 17.94 -9.33
N SER A 50 -2.55 18.63 -9.75
CA SER A 50 -2.38 20.08 -9.53
C SER A 50 -3.50 20.96 -10.14
N TRP A 51 -4.10 20.48 -11.23
CA TRP A 51 -5.20 21.17 -11.92
C TRP A 51 -6.58 20.97 -11.29
N ALA A 52 -6.73 20.04 -10.33
CA ALA A 52 -8.02 19.77 -9.69
C ALA A 52 -8.45 20.94 -8.79
N LYS A 53 -9.63 21.49 -9.03
CA LYS A 53 -10.19 22.57 -8.21
C LYS A 53 -10.55 22.11 -6.80
N GLU A 54 -10.98 20.83 -6.68
CA GLU A 54 -11.31 20.17 -5.42
C GLU A 54 -10.43 18.93 -5.23
N PRO A 55 -10.09 18.56 -3.98
CA PRO A 55 -9.30 17.37 -3.71
C PRO A 55 -9.95 16.10 -4.26
N MET A 56 -9.25 15.36 -5.12
CA MET A 56 -9.75 14.12 -5.71
C MET A 56 -9.55 12.90 -4.80
N ASN A 57 -8.66 12.98 -3.82
CA ASN A 57 -8.38 11.94 -2.84
C ASN A 57 -8.08 10.56 -3.47
N LEU A 58 -7.23 10.54 -4.49
CA LEU A 58 -6.84 9.32 -5.20
C LEU A 58 -5.82 8.55 -4.35
N ILE A 59 -6.21 7.39 -3.84
CA ILE A 59 -5.35 6.56 -2.97
C ILE A 59 -4.61 5.47 -3.73
N ASN A 60 -5.05 5.16 -4.94
CA ASN A 60 -4.43 4.15 -5.81
C ASN A 60 -4.38 4.63 -7.25
N ALA A 61 -3.37 4.16 -7.99
CA ALA A 61 -3.27 4.33 -9.43
C ALA A 61 -2.92 2.99 -10.10
N ARG A 62 -3.48 2.73 -11.28
CA ARG A 62 -3.15 1.53 -12.07
C ARG A 62 -1.84 1.75 -12.81
N SER A 63 -0.85 0.89 -12.60
CA SER A 63 0.46 1.00 -13.26
C SER A 63 0.35 0.97 -14.79
N GLU A 64 -0.60 0.21 -15.32
CA GLU A 64 -0.81 0.03 -16.75
C GLU A 64 -1.21 1.32 -17.47
N THR A 65 -1.83 2.25 -16.75
CA THR A 65 -2.38 3.48 -17.34
C THR A 65 -1.91 4.76 -16.67
N VAL A 66 -1.11 4.67 -15.60
CA VAL A 66 -0.71 5.83 -14.79
C VAL A 66 -0.02 6.92 -15.63
N ARG A 67 0.84 6.55 -16.58
CA ARG A 67 1.54 7.50 -17.46
C ARG A 67 0.64 8.15 -18.52
N GLN A 68 -0.53 7.55 -18.80
CA GLN A 68 -1.50 8.02 -19.80
C GLN A 68 -2.59 8.89 -19.20
N LYS A 69 -2.86 8.73 -17.90
CA LYS A 69 -3.93 9.45 -17.20
C LYS A 69 -3.52 10.89 -16.90
N PRO A 70 -4.28 11.92 -17.33
CA PRO A 70 -3.99 13.31 -17.00
C PRO A 70 -3.80 13.57 -15.51
N SER A 71 -4.54 12.85 -14.66
CA SER A 71 -4.45 12.97 -13.19
C SER A 71 -3.07 12.65 -12.63
N PHE A 72 -2.28 11.81 -13.31
CA PHE A 72 -0.99 11.34 -12.81
C PHE A 72 0.22 11.78 -13.65
N LYS A 73 -0.01 12.59 -14.70
CA LYS A 73 1.03 13.00 -15.65
C LYS A 73 2.25 13.67 -14.99
N GLU A 74 2.00 14.45 -13.94
CA GLU A 74 3.03 15.21 -13.21
C GLU A 74 3.57 14.47 -11.99
N SER A 75 3.07 13.24 -11.73
CA SER A 75 3.50 12.49 -10.57
C SER A 75 4.94 11.99 -10.70
N LYS A 76 5.61 11.94 -9.56
CA LYS A 76 6.96 11.40 -9.39
C LYS A 76 6.92 10.08 -8.62
N PRO A 77 7.90 9.17 -8.80
CA PRO A 77 7.94 7.94 -8.04
C PRO A 77 8.24 8.19 -6.56
N CYS A 78 7.62 7.40 -5.68
CA CYS A 78 7.98 7.26 -4.28
C CYS A 78 7.82 5.80 -3.84
N LEU A 79 8.45 5.45 -2.73
CA LEU A 79 8.22 4.19 -2.04
C LEU A 79 7.30 4.46 -0.85
N ILE A 80 6.40 3.53 -0.56
CA ILE A 80 5.54 3.56 0.63
C ILE A 80 5.94 2.39 1.50
N VAL A 81 6.33 2.66 2.74
CA VAL A 81 6.82 1.63 3.67
C VAL A 81 5.63 0.92 4.31
N ALA A 82 5.62 -0.40 4.28
CA ALA A 82 4.55 -1.23 4.83
C ALA A 82 5.09 -2.58 5.33
N ASP A 83 4.33 -3.29 6.14
CA ASP A 83 4.61 -4.66 6.58
C ASP A 83 3.42 -5.63 6.41
N GLY A 84 2.33 -5.15 5.79
CA GLY A 84 1.16 -5.93 5.42
C GLY A 84 0.05 -5.03 4.88
N TRP A 85 -1.01 -5.62 4.33
CA TRP A 85 -2.17 -4.88 3.86
C TRP A 85 -3.43 -5.71 3.95
N TYR A 86 -4.58 -5.08 3.69
CA TYR A 86 -5.89 -5.73 3.69
C TYR A 86 -6.53 -5.63 2.33
N GLU A 87 -7.21 -6.70 1.95
CA GLU A 87 -8.17 -6.74 0.84
C GLU A 87 -9.44 -7.46 1.28
N TRP A 88 -10.52 -7.20 0.59
CA TRP A 88 -11.84 -7.73 0.93
C TRP A 88 -12.34 -8.68 -0.15
N LYS A 89 -12.53 -9.93 0.25
CA LYS A 89 -13.30 -10.87 -0.57
C LYS A 89 -14.77 -10.50 -0.45
N ARG A 90 -15.42 -10.36 -1.59
CA ARG A 90 -16.87 -10.14 -1.67
C ARG A 90 -17.55 -11.46 -1.91
N ASP A 91 -18.53 -11.79 -1.06
CA ASP A 91 -19.45 -12.91 -1.22
C ASP A 91 -20.87 -12.36 -0.98
N GLY A 92 -21.56 -12.06 -2.07
CA GLY A 92 -22.82 -11.32 -2.03
C GLY A 92 -22.63 -9.94 -1.37
N GLU A 93 -23.40 -9.66 -0.33
CA GLU A 93 -23.32 -8.42 0.45
C GLU A 93 -22.19 -8.43 1.50
N VAL A 94 -21.65 -9.60 1.78
CA VAL A 94 -20.61 -9.79 2.80
C VAL A 94 -19.26 -9.36 2.24
N LYS A 95 -18.54 -8.53 3.00
CA LYS A 95 -17.15 -8.15 2.72
C LYS A 95 -16.26 -8.73 3.82
N GLN A 96 -15.63 -9.86 3.55
CA GLN A 96 -14.71 -10.51 4.46
C GLN A 96 -13.30 -9.94 4.23
N PRO A 97 -12.69 -9.27 5.23
CA PRO A 97 -11.31 -8.81 5.14
C PRO A 97 -10.33 -9.97 5.27
N TYR A 98 -9.27 -9.88 4.51
CA TYR A 98 -8.10 -10.74 4.56
C TYR A 98 -6.87 -9.88 4.81
N TYR A 99 -5.99 -10.34 5.69
CA TYR A 99 -4.71 -9.73 5.93
C TYR A 99 -3.63 -10.43 5.10
N PHE A 100 -2.80 -9.64 4.44
CA PHE A 100 -1.73 -10.07 3.56
C PHE A 100 -0.40 -9.61 4.10
N HIS A 101 0.62 -10.48 4.10
CA HIS A 101 1.96 -10.16 4.56
C HIS A 101 3.02 -10.99 3.83
N MET A 102 4.28 -10.62 3.97
CA MET A 102 5.43 -11.39 3.51
C MET A 102 6.27 -11.77 4.73
N ASN A 103 5.94 -12.89 5.37
CA ASN A 103 6.63 -13.36 6.57
C ASN A 103 6.76 -12.30 7.68
N ASN A 104 5.83 -11.34 7.72
CA ASN A 104 5.85 -10.16 8.57
C ASN A 104 7.09 -9.23 8.36
N ASP A 105 7.77 -9.32 7.23
CA ASP A 105 8.89 -8.44 6.89
C ASP A 105 8.39 -7.06 6.43
N VAL A 106 9.21 -6.03 6.65
CA VAL A 106 8.99 -4.70 6.05
C VAL A 106 9.33 -4.76 4.55
N PHE A 107 8.49 -4.15 3.75
CA PHE A 107 8.66 -4.05 2.30
C PHE A 107 8.21 -2.67 1.78
N TYR A 108 8.38 -2.44 0.49
CA TYR A 108 7.94 -1.22 -0.16
C TYR A 108 6.79 -1.49 -1.12
N PHE A 109 5.75 -0.67 -1.07
CA PHE A 109 4.88 -0.49 -2.22
C PHE A 109 5.49 0.54 -3.17
N ALA A 110 5.40 0.29 -4.47
CA ALA A 110 5.59 1.35 -5.45
C ALA A 110 4.45 2.36 -5.32
N GLY A 111 4.80 3.62 -5.25
CA GLY A 111 3.85 4.73 -5.14
C GLY A 111 4.22 5.88 -6.08
N ILE A 112 3.28 6.77 -6.25
CA ILE A 112 3.46 8.05 -6.94
C ILE A 112 3.09 9.17 -6.00
N HIS A 113 3.70 10.34 -6.19
CA HIS A 113 3.43 11.51 -5.37
C HIS A 113 3.51 12.82 -6.17
N ASN A 114 2.93 13.86 -5.59
CA ASN A 114 3.15 15.27 -5.87
C ASN A 114 3.04 16.05 -4.56
N ASP A 115 2.90 17.37 -4.63
CA ASP A 115 2.80 18.24 -3.45
C ASP A 115 1.51 18.01 -2.63
N SER A 116 0.46 17.41 -3.20
CA SER A 116 -0.79 17.11 -2.50
C SER A 116 -0.71 15.86 -1.64
N GLY A 117 0.19 14.93 -1.94
CA GLY A 117 0.32 13.65 -1.27
C GLY A 117 0.69 12.50 -2.22
N CYS A 118 0.40 11.27 -1.81
CA CYS A 118 0.79 10.07 -2.55
C CYS A 118 -0.36 9.08 -2.79
N ALA A 119 -0.14 8.18 -3.75
CA ALA A 119 -1.02 7.06 -4.08
C ALA A 119 -0.22 5.78 -4.32
N ILE A 120 -0.77 4.63 -3.95
CA ILE A 120 -0.15 3.31 -4.18
C ILE A 120 -0.39 2.88 -5.62
N LEU A 121 0.66 2.41 -6.30
CA LEU A 121 0.52 1.74 -7.59
C LEU A 121 -0.01 0.32 -7.42
N THR A 122 -0.94 -0.03 -8.28
CA THR A 122 -1.53 -1.36 -8.32
C THR A 122 -1.39 -1.99 -9.71
N MET A 123 -1.36 -3.31 -9.74
CA MET A 123 -1.35 -4.12 -10.95
C MET A 123 -2.41 -5.22 -10.88
N GLU A 124 -2.62 -5.96 -11.96
CA GLU A 124 -3.44 -7.16 -11.94
C GLU A 124 -2.92 -8.15 -10.90
N ALA A 125 -3.84 -8.75 -10.13
CA ALA A 125 -3.48 -9.72 -9.12
C ALA A 125 -2.96 -11.01 -9.78
N ASN A 126 -1.93 -11.63 -9.17
CA ASN A 126 -1.49 -12.96 -9.59
C ASN A 126 -2.54 -14.03 -9.25
N GLU A 127 -2.37 -15.22 -9.79
CA GLU A 127 -3.29 -16.35 -9.60
C GLU A 127 -3.59 -16.68 -8.14
N LYS A 128 -2.61 -16.50 -7.23
CA LYS A 128 -2.77 -16.78 -5.80
C LYS A 128 -3.67 -15.76 -5.11
N LEU A 129 -3.59 -14.48 -5.49
CA LEU A 129 -4.29 -13.37 -4.82
C LEU A 129 -5.63 -13.04 -5.50
N ALA A 130 -5.76 -13.34 -6.80
CA ALA A 130 -6.96 -13.06 -7.60
C ALA A 130 -8.27 -13.57 -7.00
N PRO A 131 -8.35 -14.73 -6.29
CA PRO A 131 -9.57 -15.19 -5.65
C PRO A 131 -10.11 -14.26 -4.55
N ILE A 132 -9.28 -13.40 -3.97
CA ILE A 132 -9.68 -12.42 -2.96
C ILE A 132 -10.01 -11.08 -3.62
N HIS A 133 -9.11 -10.60 -4.49
CA HIS A 133 -9.30 -9.34 -5.21
C HIS A 133 -8.54 -9.36 -6.53
N ASN A 134 -9.13 -8.84 -7.61
CA ASN A 134 -8.55 -8.83 -8.97
C ASN A 134 -7.36 -7.86 -9.15
N ARG A 135 -7.06 -7.05 -8.15
CA ARG A 135 -5.92 -6.13 -8.13
C ARG A 135 -5.05 -6.38 -6.91
N GLN A 136 -3.76 -6.15 -7.04
CA GLN A 136 -2.79 -6.16 -5.94
C GLN A 136 -1.93 -4.91 -5.96
N PRO A 137 -1.39 -4.44 -4.80
CA PRO A 137 -0.36 -3.42 -4.78
C PRO A 137 0.94 -3.96 -5.41
N ILE A 138 1.72 -3.08 -6.00
CA ILE A 138 3.04 -3.42 -6.53
C ILE A 138 4.03 -3.37 -5.38
N MET A 139 4.60 -4.54 -5.05
CA MET A 139 5.63 -4.68 -4.03
C MET A 139 7.01 -4.73 -4.69
N LEU A 140 7.96 -4.04 -4.10
CA LEU A 140 9.32 -3.90 -4.60
C LEU A 140 10.33 -4.53 -3.65
N LYS A 141 11.29 -5.27 -4.19
CA LYS A 141 12.52 -5.65 -3.51
C LYS A 141 13.41 -4.42 -3.33
N HIS A 142 14.37 -4.53 -2.44
CA HIS A 142 15.28 -3.41 -2.14
C HIS A 142 16.03 -2.90 -3.37
N ASN A 143 16.52 -3.78 -4.24
CA ASN A 143 17.17 -3.40 -5.50
C ASN A 143 16.20 -2.80 -6.52
N GLU A 144 14.97 -3.35 -6.63
CA GLU A 144 13.90 -2.84 -7.49
C GLU A 144 13.41 -1.45 -7.03
N ALA A 145 13.39 -1.21 -5.71
CA ALA A 145 13.01 0.05 -5.11
C ALA A 145 13.90 1.22 -5.59
N ARG A 146 15.22 1.01 -5.61
CA ARG A 146 16.18 2.00 -6.13
C ARG A 146 15.97 2.27 -7.61
N ASP A 147 15.79 1.22 -8.39
CA ASP A 147 15.54 1.34 -9.83
C ASP A 147 14.25 2.10 -10.12
N TYR A 148 13.20 1.82 -9.34
CA TYR A 148 11.93 2.52 -9.46
C TYR A 148 12.05 4.02 -9.16
N LEU A 149 12.74 4.41 -8.09
CA LEU A 149 12.98 5.82 -7.77
C LEU A 149 13.78 6.53 -8.86
N ASN A 150 14.62 5.81 -9.59
CA ASN A 150 15.37 6.31 -10.76
C ASN A 150 14.58 6.29 -12.08
N GLY A 151 13.27 6.05 -12.04
CA GLY A 151 12.37 6.10 -13.18
C GLY A 151 12.26 4.80 -13.99
N LYS A 152 12.80 3.67 -13.51
CA LYS A 152 12.58 2.36 -14.11
C LYS A 152 11.29 1.76 -13.58
N ASP A 153 10.25 1.73 -14.37
CA ASP A 153 8.91 1.27 -14.00
C ASP A 153 8.56 -0.14 -14.55
N ARG A 154 9.57 -1.00 -14.68
CA ARG A 154 9.36 -2.42 -14.96
C ARG A 154 9.11 -3.17 -13.65
N PHE A 155 7.88 -3.62 -13.47
CA PHE A 155 7.48 -4.35 -12.28
C PHE A 155 7.46 -5.86 -12.53
N THR A 156 7.95 -6.62 -11.56
CA THR A 156 7.84 -8.08 -11.56
C THR A 156 6.87 -8.53 -10.47
N SER A 157 6.12 -9.59 -10.73
CA SER A 157 5.24 -10.20 -9.71
C SER A 157 5.97 -11.13 -8.76
N SER A 158 7.32 -11.13 -8.77
CA SER A 158 8.12 -12.13 -8.03
C SER A 158 7.91 -12.10 -6.52
N LEU A 159 7.72 -10.90 -5.93
CA LEU A 159 7.43 -10.80 -4.50
C LEU A 159 6.03 -11.26 -4.14
N SER A 160 5.04 -11.01 -4.99
CA SER A 160 3.66 -11.37 -4.70
C SER A 160 3.44 -12.89 -4.59
N ARG A 161 4.33 -13.72 -5.13
CA ARG A 161 4.32 -15.18 -4.92
C ARG A 161 4.65 -15.59 -3.50
N ARG A 162 5.40 -14.76 -2.76
CA ARG A 162 5.79 -14.99 -1.36
C ARG A 162 4.75 -14.51 -0.35
N VAL A 163 3.73 -13.82 -0.83
CA VAL A 163 2.66 -13.30 0.01
C VAL A 163 1.87 -14.44 0.62
N GLU A 164 1.66 -14.38 1.92
CA GLU A 164 0.74 -15.21 2.68
C GLU A 164 -0.46 -14.37 3.08
N PHE A 165 -1.63 -14.98 3.25
CA PHE A 165 -2.83 -14.28 3.66
C PHE A 165 -3.81 -15.22 4.36
N TYR A 166 -4.61 -14.64 5.24
CA TYR A 166 -5.64 -15.31 6.01
C TYR A 166 -6.80 -14.34 6.32
N PRO A 167 -8.00 -14.87 6.61
CA PRO A 167 -9.12 -14.03 7.02
C PRO A 167 -8.90 -13.43 8.40
N VAL A 168 -9.35 -12.20 8.58
CA VAL A 168 -9.30 -11.49 9.87
C VAL A 168 -10.68 -10.99 10.25
N ASP A 169 -10.85 -10.62 11.52
CA ASP A 169 -12.12 -10.14 12.05
C ASP A 169 -12.55 -8.83 11.35
N ARG A 170 -13.85 -8.69 11.14
CA ARG A 170 -14.46 -7.50 10.51
C ARG A 170 -14.37 -6.24 11.36
N MET A 171 -13.99 -6.33 12.63
CA MET A 171 -13.73 -5.16 13.48
C MET A 171 -12.72 -4.20 12.84
N MET A 172 -11.75 -4.74 12.05
CA MET A 172 -10.76 -3.95 11.33
C MET A 172 -11.36 -3.03 10.25
N ASN A 173 -12.61 -3.24 9.82
CA ASN A 173 -13.29 -2.37 8.87
C ASN A 173 -13.43 -0.93 9.41
N SER A 174 -13.56 -0.77 10.72
CA SER A 174 -13.55 0.54 11.35
C SER A 174 -12.12 1.10 11.41
N PRO A 175 -11.84 2.28 10.82
CA PRO A 175 -10.51 2.88 10.88
C PRO A 175 -10.09 3.30 12.30
N ASN A 176 -11.03 3.34 13.24
CA ASN A 176 -10.78 3.68 14.65
C ASN A 176 -10.25 2.48 15.45
N VAL A 177 -10.38 1.27 14.93
CA VAL A 177 -9.83 0.05 15.54
C VAL A 177 -8.41 -0.13 15.05
N ASN A 178 -7.45 0.07 15.94
CA ASN A 178 -6.01 0.03 15.64
C ASN A 178 -5.27 -0.70 16.77
N ASN A 179 -5.24 -2.02 16.70
CA ASN A 179 -4.55 -2.89 17.65
C ASN A 179 -4.18 -4.23 17.00
N GLU A 180 -3.42 -5.05 17.69
CA GLU A 180 -2.90 -6.32 17.19
C GLU A 180 -3.99 -7.33 16.77
N LYS A 181 -5.20 -7.26 17.34
CA LYS A 181 -6.33 -8.11 16.94
C LYS A 181 -6.76 -7.91 15.48
N ASN A 182 -6.41 -6.76 14.89
CA ASN A 182 -6.70 -6.50 13.48
C ASN A 182 -6.04 -7.49 12.53
N ILE A 183 -4.95 -8.12 12.95
CA ILE A 183 -4.15 -9.06 12.17
C ILE A 183 -4.19 -10.50 12.71
N GLU A 184 -5.05 -10.79 13.69
CA GLU A 184 -5.29 -12.15 14.15
C GLU A 184 -6.14 -12.92 13.16
N GLU A 185 -5.70 -14.15 12.83
CA GLU A 185 -6.47 -15.04 11.96
C GLU A 185 -7.81 -15.41 12.63
N CYS A 186 -8.89 -15.30 11.89
CA CYS A 186 -10.19 -15.74 12.34
C CYS A 186 -10.73 -16.91 11.48
N LYS A 187 -11.57 -17.74 12.08
CA LYS A 187 -12.34 -18.77 11.35
C LYS A 187 -13.53 -18.10 10.65
N ILE A 188 -13.71 -18.38 9.38
CA ILE A 188 -14.88 -17.98 8.56
C ILE A 188 -15.83 -19.16 8.36
#